data_171dbed931c6975264ee4ef8094c8984
#
_entry.id   171dbed931c6975264ee4ef8094c8984
#
_cell.length_a   1.000
_cell.length_b   1.000
_cell.length_c   1.000
_cell.angle_alpha   90.00
_cell.angle_beta   90.00
_cell.angle_gamma   90.00
#
_symmetry.space_group_name_H-M   'P 1'
#
loop_
_entity.id
_entity.type
_entity.pdbx_description
1 polymer ?
#
loop_
_entity_poly.entity_id
_entity_poly.type
_entity_poly.pdbx_seq_one_letter_code
_entity_poly.pdbx_strand_id
1 'polypeptide(L)'
;MAERDIGSTNELDRLEHSLRNLVVPPYLQRRIESYIEKKTGKSWKDPAVLERIRSAIRAQKNAYWKKGATREIRYRSGYSVLAYLAYQMPVFFAQSQHLMLLLARDGLLKEHLTILDVGSGPGVFPLALIDFFHRQGKGSATVFAIESSEEHLEAY
;
A
#
# COMPACT_ATOMS: atom_id res chain seq x y z
N MET A 1 3.77 -18.30 -27.04
CA MET A 1 4.91 -18.21 -26.12
C MET A 1 4.41 -18.57 -24.73
N ALA A 2 5.02 -19.54 -24.07
CA ALA A 2 4.62 -19.85 -22.68
C ALA A 2 5.04 -18.66 -21.78
N GLU A 3 4.08 -18.13 -21.03
CA GLU A 3 4.37 -17.13 -20.00
C GLU A 3 5.32 -17.73 -18.96
N ARG A 4 6.40 -17.01 -18.66
CA ARG A 4 7.37 -17.46 -17.66
C ARG A 4 6.89 -17.14 -16.27
N ASP A 5 7.07 -18.08 -15.36
CA ASP A 5 6.79 -17.87 -13.93
C ASP A 5 7.86 -16.98 -13.31
N ILE A 6 7.44 -16.19 -12.33
CA ILE A 6 8.34 -15.28 -11.64
C ILE A 6 9.10 -16.01 -10.53
N GLY A 7 10.42 -16.16 -10.69
CA GLY A 7 11.33 -16.68 -9.67
C GLY A 7 11.44 -18.20 -9.59
N SER A 8 12.66 -18.65 -9.36
CA SER A 8 12.94 -20.01 -8.91
C SER A 8 12.65 -20.14 -7.40
N THR A 9 12.50 -21.36 -6.90
CA THR A 9 12.28 -21.63 -5.47
C THR A 9 13.33 -20.94 -4.58
N ASN A 10 14.62 -20.99 -4.96
CA ASN A 10 15.69 -20.35 -4.20
C ASN A 10 15.60 -18.82 -4.19
N GLU A 11 15.15 -18.20 -5.28
CA GLU A 11 14.91 -16.76 -5.35
C GLU A 11 13.74 -16.34 -4.46
N LEU A 12 12.66 -17.11 -4.48
CA LEU A 12 11.49 -16.86 -3.64
C LEU A 12 11.79 -17.04 -2.15
N ASP A 13 12.62 -18.00 -1.77
CA ASP A 13 13.04 -18.19 -0.38
C ASP A 13 13.89 -17.02 0.14
N ARG A 14 14.80 -16.49 -0.69
CA ARG A 14 15.56 -15.26 -0.36
C ARG A 14 14.65 -14.06 -0.20
N LEU A 15 13.67 -13.93 -1.09
CA LEU A 15 12.68 -12.86 -1.01
C LEU A 15 11.84 -12.99 0.26
N GLU A 16 11.35 -14.18 0.59
CA GLU A 16 10.60 -14.40 1.84
C GLU A 16 11.41 -13.97 3.06
N HIS A 17 12.68 -14.36 3.12
CA HIS A 17 13.55 -13.93 4.22
C HIS A 17 13.66 -12.41 4.31
N SER A 18 13.75 -11.72 3.18
CA SER A 18 13.77 -10.25 3.14
C SER A 18 12.45 -9.62 3.54
N LEU A 19 11.32 -10.28 3.26
CA LEU A 19 9.98 -9.79 3.58
C LEU A 19 9.59 -10.06 5.05
N ARG A 20 10.19 -11.02 5.73
CA ARG A 20 9.94 -11.28 7.17
C ARG A 20 10.26 -10.07 8.07
N ASN A 21 11.21 -9.25 7.64
CA ASN A 21 11.60 -8.01 8.31
C ASN A 21 11.16 -6.78 7.52
N LEU A 22 9.99 -6.85 6.87
CA LEU A 22 9.52 -5.80 5.99
C LEU A 22 9.33 -4.50 6.77
N VAL A 23 10.29 -3.61 6.61
CA VAL A 23 10.14 -2.19 6.93
C VAL A 23 9.57 -1.51 5.70
N VAL A 24 8.66 -0.56 5.89
CA VAL A 24 8.19 0.29 4.79
C VAL A 24 9.40 0.84 4.03
N PRO A 25 9.48 0.66 2.71
CA PRO A 25 10.62 1.13 1.96
C PRO A 25 10.88 2.62 2.20
N PRO A 26 12.14 3.06 2.38
CA PRO A 26 12.46 4.44 2.69
C PRO A 26 11.89 5.45 1.70
N TYR A 27 11.76 5.08 0.42
CA TYR A 27 11.16 5.96 -0.59
C TYR A 27 9.67 6.17 -0.31
N LEU A 28 8.94 5.11 0.06
CA LEU A 28 7.51 5.19 0.37
C LEU A 28 7.27 5.99 1.66
N GLN A 29 8.09 5.75 2.69
CA GLN A 29 8.04 6.54 3.92
C GLN A 29 8.24 8.02 3.63
N ARG A 30 9.26 8.40 2.88
CA ARG A 30 9.50 9.81 2.52
C ARG A 30 8.35 10.43 1.73
N ARG A 31 7.71 9.67 0.83
CA ARG A 31 6.54 10.14 0.09
C ARG A 31 5.37 10.44 1.02
N ILE A 32 5.08 9.55 1.96
CA ILE A 32 4.02 9.75 2.97
C ILE A 32 4.32 10.98 3.83
N GLU A 33 5.54 11.09 4.36
CA GLU A 33 5.97 12.23 5.17
C GLU A 33 5.83 13.55 4.41
N SER A 34 6.35 13.62 3.18
CA SER A 34 6.26 14.81 2.32
C SER A 34 4.82 15.18 1.97
N TYR A 35 3.95 14.19 1.74
CA TYR A 35 2.54 14.46 1.48
C TYR A 35 1.84 15.03 2.71
N ILE A 36 2.12 14.50 3.91
CA ILE A 36 1.61 15.04 5.18
C ILE A 36 2.05 16.50 5.34
N GLU A 37 3.32 16.81 5.11
CA GLU A 37 3.84 18.17 5.20
C GLU A 37 3.20 19.12 4.18
N LYS A 38 3.06 18.68 2.93
CA LYS A 38 2.35 19.42 1.88
C LYS A 38 0.90 19.76 2.27
N LYS A 39 0.18 18.80 2.81
CA LYS A 39 -1.24 18.96 3.17
C LYS A 39 -1.48 19.74 4.45
N THR A 40 -0.56 19.69 5.39
CA THR A 40 -0.74 20.35 6.70
C THR A 40 -0.04 21.70 6.80
N GLY A 41 0.90 21.99 5.90
CA GLY A 41 1.78 23.15 5.98
C GLY A 41 2.76 23.11 7.16
N LYS A 42 2.91 21.94 7.81
CA LYS A 42 3.74 21.74 8.99
C LYS A 42 4.57 20.49 8.85
N SER A 43 5.65 20.37 9.64
CA SER A 43 6.42 19.13 9.70
C SER A 43 5.52 17.96 10.12
N TRP A 44 5.73 16.82 9.49
CA TRP A 44 5.03 15.59 9.88
C TRP A 44 5.29 15.19 11.35
N LYS A 45 6.41 15.67 11.95
CA LYS A 45 6.75 15.48 13.37
C LYS A 45 6.07 16.47 14.30
N ASP A 46 5.34 17.47 13.80
CA ASP A 46 4.62 18.43 14.64
C ASP A 46 3.64 17.68 15.55
N PRO A 47 3.68 17.91 16.88
CA PRO A 47 2.84 17.17 17.83
C PRO A 47 1.34 17.31 17.55
N ALA A 48 0.90 18.48 17.08
CA ALA A 48 -0.51 18.70 16.75
C ALA A 48 -0.93 17.93 15.48
N VAL A 49 -0.04 17.82 14.48
CA VAL A 49 -0.26 17.00 13.28
C VAL A 49 -0.36 15.53 13.67
N LEU A 50 0.59 15.03 14.45
CA LEU A 50 0.59 13.65 14.92
C LEU A 50 -0.64 13.30 15.74
N GLU A 51 -1.09 14.19 16.63
CA GLU A 51 -2.29 13.91 17.45
C GLU A 51 -3.57 13.89 16.60
N ARG A 52 -3.68 14.75 15.59
CA ARG A 52 -4.82 14.72 14.66
C ARG A 52 -4.83 13.46 13.81
N ILE A 53 -3.67 13.00 13.33
CA ILE A 53 -3.55 11.72 12.62
C ILE A 53 -3.93 10.56 13.54
N ARG A 54 -3.43 10.51 14.78
CA ARG A 54 -3.79 9.48 15.77
C ARG A 54 -5.28 9.46 16.06
N SER A 55 -5.91 10.62 16.22
CA SER A 55 -7.36 10.73 16.44
C SER A 55 -8.15 10.21 15.24
N ALA A 56 -7.72 10.51 14.01
CA ALA A 56 -8.35 9.98 12.81
C ALA A 56 -8.18 8.45 12.70
N ILE A 57 -7.01 7.90 13.03
CA ILE A 57 -6.78 6.44 13.09
C ILE A 57 -7.73 5.78 14.08
N ARG A 58 -7.86 6.34 15.31
CA ARG A 58 -8.78 5.81 16.32
C ARG A 58 -10.24 5.84 15.84
N ALA A 59 -10.66 6.93 15.21
CA ALA A 59 -12.01 7.05 14.65
C ALA A 59 -12.28 6.00 13.57
N GLN A 60 -11.34 5.77 12.65
CA GLN A 60 -11.44 4.75 11.62
C GLN A 60 -11.51 3.34 12.22
N LYS A 61 -10.64 3.03 13.19
CA LYS A 61 -10.65 1.72 13.89
C LYS A 61 -11.98 1.49 14.60
N ASN A 62 -12.51 2.48 15.30
CA ASN A 62 -13.80 2.39 16.00
C ASN A 62 -14.95 2.16 15.02
N ALA A 63 -14.94 2.84 13.86
CA ALA A 63 -15.94 2.62 12.81
C ALA A 63 -15.84 1.23 12.21
N TYR A 64 -14.61 0.72 12.00
CA TYR A 64 -14.36 -0.63 11.46
C TYR A 64 -14.86 -1.75 12.38
N TRP A 65 -14.64 -1.61 13.70
CA TRP A 65 -15.01 -2.63 14.69
C TRP A 65 -16.42 -2.50 15.24
N LYS A 66 -17.17 -1.50 14.81
CA LYS A 66 -18.56 -1.31 15.25
C LYS A 66 -19.43 -2.50 14.83
N LYS A 67 -20.06 -3.18 15.81
CA LYS A 67 -21.00 -4.28 15.57
C LYS A 67 -22.37 -3.71 15.18
N GLY A 68 -22.99 -4.28 14.15
CA GLY A 68 -24.31 -3.87 13.67
C GLY A 68 -24.27 -2.57 12.87
N ALA A 69 -25.29 -2.25 12.11
CA ALA A 69 -25.44 -1.09 11.22
C ALA A 69 -24.38 -0.91 10.12
N THR A 70 -24.71 -0.18 9.11
CA THR A 70 -23.87 0.18 7.96
C THR A 70 -22.52 0.72 8.41
N ARG A 71 -21.45 -0.02 8.13
CA ARG A 71 -20.07 0.43 8.38
C ARG A 71 -19.69 1.47 7.35
N GLU A 72 -19.90 2.74 7.66
CA GLU A 72 -19.42 3.82 6.81
C GLU A 72 -18.07 4.31 7.31
N ILE A 73 -16.99 3.82 6.69
CA ILE A 73 -15.64 4.32 6.95
C ILE A 73 -15.33 5.35 5.86
N ARG A 74 -15.17 6.60 6.26
CA ARG A 74 -14.88 7.69 5.33
C ARG A 74 -13.37 7.89 5.25
N TYR A 75 -12.77 7.51 4.11
CA TYR A 75 -11.36 7.74 3.81
C TYR A 75 -11.12 8.87 2.80
N ARG A 76 -12.15 9.67 2.51
CA ARG A 76 -12.17 10.47 1.27
C ARG A 76 -11.44 11.81 1.33
N SER A 77 -11.16 12.35 2.53
CA SER A 77 -10.58 13.70 2.61
C SER A 77 -9.89 13.99 3.94
N GLY A 78 -8.96 14.94 3.90
CA GLY A 78 -8.32 15.55 5.05
C GLY A 78 -7.55 14.56 5.91
N TYR A 79 -7.66 14.69 7.22
CA TYR A 79 -6.93 13.82 8.16
C TYR A 79 -7.30 12.34 8.06
N SER A 80 -8.42 11.97 7.45
CA SER A 80 -8.75 10.58 7.21
C SER A 80 -7.86 9.95 6.14
N VAL A 81 -7.49 10.71 5.10
CA VAL A 81 -6.50 10.29 4.10
C VAL A 81 -5.10 10.20 4.73
N LEU A 82 -4.70 11.21 5.51
CA LEU A 82 -3.41 11.19 6.19
C LEU A 82 -3.27 10.01 7.17
N ALA A 83 -4.36 9.67 7.88
CA ALA A 83 -4.43 8.50 8.75
C ALA A 83 -4.32 7.18 7.96
N TYR A 84 -4.96 7.09 6.79
CA TYR A 84 -4.83 5.94 5.90
C TYR A 84 -3.39 5.77 5.44
N LEU A 85 -2.76 6.84 4.93
CA LEU A 85 -1.37 6.84 4.46
C LEU A 85 -0.38 6.46 5.57
N ALA A 86 -0.57 7.01 6.77
CA ALA A 86 0.36 6.78 7.88
C ALA A 86 0.20 5.41 8.56
N TYR A 87 -0.97 4.79 8.48
CA TYR A 87 -1.26 3.56 9.22
C TYR A 87 -1.67 2.38 8.32
N GLN A 88 -2.71 2.52 7.49
CA GLN A 88 -3.22 1.40 6.70
C GLN A 88 -2.34 1.08 5.49
N MET A 89 -1.87 2.10 4.79
CA MET A 89 -1.04 1.91 3.61
C MET A 89 0.21 1.05 3.88
N PRO A 90 1.02 1.28 4.94
CA PRO A 90 2.13 0.41 5.30
C PRO A 90 1.72 -1.05 5.55
N VAL A 91 0.61 -1.25 6.26
CA VAL A 91 0.10 -2.59 6.56
C VAL A 91 -0.34 -3.32 5.30
N PHE A 92 -1.13 -2.65 4.45
CA PHE A 92 -1.61 -3.26 3.21
C PHE A 92 -0.49 -3.45 2.19
N PHE A 93 0.51 -2.58 2.18
CA PHE A 93 1.72 -2.78 1.39
C PHE A 93 2.43 -4.09 1.77
N ALA A 94 2.65 -4.31 3.06
CA ALA A 94 3.26 -5.54 3.56
C ALA A 94 2.41 -6.79 3.25
N GLN A 95 1.10 -6.70 3.43
CA GLN A 95 0.17 -7.79 3.09
C GLN A 95 0.19 -8.10 1.59
N SER A 96 0.23 -7.08 0.74
CA SER A 96 0.31 -7.26 -0.71
C SER A 96 1.62 -7.93 -1.13
N GLN A 97 2.75 -7.55 -0.54
CA GLN A 97 4.04 -8.22 -0.77
C GLN A 97 3.97 -9.72 -0.40
N HIS A 98 3.37 -10.04 0.73
CA HIS A 98 3.21 -11.42 1.15
C HIS A 98 2.28 -12.21 0.21
N LEU A 99 1.16 -11.61 -0.21
CA LEU A 99 0.26 -12.23 -1.18
C LEU A 99 0.96 -12.52 -2.51
N MET A 100 1.75 -11.58 -3.02
CA MET A 100 2.52 -11.80 -4.25
C MET A 100 3.53 -12.92 -4.11
N LEU A 101 4.19 -13.06 -2.95
CA LEU A 101 5.07 -14.18 -2.68
C LEU A 101 4.33 -15.53 -2.75
N LEU A 102 3.13 -15.62 -2.15
CA LEU A 102 2.32 -16.82 -2.22
C LEU A 102 1.89 -17.14 -3.65
N LEU A 103 1.40 -16.14 -4.39
CA LEU A 103 1.04 -16.29 -5.80
C LEU A 103 2.22 -16.72 -6.68
N ALA A 104 3.41 -16.19 -6.41
CA ALA A 104 4.63 -16.58 -7.12
C ALA A 104 5.02 -18.03 -6.83
N ARG A 105 4.91 -18.48 -5.57
CA ARG A 105 5.18 -19.87 -5.18
C ARG A 105 4.22 -20.88 -5.83
N ASP A 106 2.97 -20.48 -5.99
CA ASP A 106 1.94 -21.29 -6.64
C ASP A 106 2.00 -21.21 -8.19
N GLY A 107 3.00 -20.47 -8.77
CA GLY A 107 3.13 -20.29 -10.21
C GLY A 107 2.03 -19.42 -10.84
N LEU A 108 1.29 -18.68 -10.02
CA LEU A 108 0.17 -17.83 -10.45
C LEU A 108 0.62 -16.39 -10.78
N LEU A 109 1.77 -15.97 -10.28
CA LEU A 109 2.33 -14.64 -10.58
C LEU A 109 3.27 -14.74 -11.79
N LYS A 110 2.89 -14.07 -12.87
CA LYS A 110 3.65 -14.07 -14.14
C LYS A 110 4.58 -12.86 -14.25
N GLU A 111 5.58 -12.95 -15.11
CA GLU A 111 6.54 -11.85 -15.35
C GLU A 111 5.89 -10.60 -15.97
N HIS A 112 4.79 -10.77 -16.70
CA HIS A 112 4.08 -9.67 -17.32
C HIS A 112 2.60 -9.71 -16.92
N LEU A 113 2.14 -8.66 -16.25
CA LEU A 113 0.79 -8.57 -15.75
C LEU A 113 0.04 -7.38 -16.34
N THR A 114 -1.25 -7.59 -16.60
CA THR A 114 -2.21 -6.50 -16.80
C THR A 114 -3.23 -6.57 -15.67
N ILE A 115 -3.37 -5.47 -14.93
CA ILE A 115 -4.14 -5.42 -13.70
C ILE A 115 -5.16 -4.30 -13.78
N LEU A 116 -6.38 -4.58 -13.33
CA LEU A 116 -7.39 -3.57 -13.01
C LEU A 116 -7.51 -3.49 -11.49
N ASP A 117 -7.13 -2.33 -10.93
CA ASP A 117 -7.21 -2.03 -9.50
C ASP A 117 -8.38 -1.08 -9.25
N VAL A 118 -9.48 -1.63 -8.71
CA VAL A 118 -10.71 -0.89 -8.44
C VAL A 118 -10.76 -0.46 -6.98
N GLY A 119 -10.83 0.84 -6.73
CA GLY A 119 -10.68 1.42 -5.40
C GLY A 119 -9.21 1.44 -4.98
N SER A 120 -8.34 1.81 -5.91
CA SER A 120 -6.88 1.74 -5.76
C SER A 120 -6.35 2.57 -4.57
N GLY A 121 -7.15 3.50 -4.05
CA GLY A 121 -6.72 4.41 -3.04
C GLY A 121 -5.47 5.20 -3.48
N PRO A 122 -4.46 5.35 -2.64
CA PRO A 122 -3.19 5.98 -3.00
C PRO A 122 -2.21 5.00 -3.67
N GLY A 123 -2.70 3.98 -4.38
CA GLY A 123 -1.88 3.06 -5.17
C GLY A 123 -1.11 2.02 -4.36
N VAL A 124 -1.65 1.53 -3.26
CA VAL A 124 -0.94 0.60 -2.36
C VAL A 124 -0.52 -0.67 -3.08
N PHE A 125 -1.46 -1.32 -3.77
CA PHE A 125 -1.18 -2.58 -4.46
C PHE A 125 -0.22 -2.39 -5.64
N PRO A 126 -0.41 -1.42 -6.56
CA PRO A 126 0.55 -1.15 -7.62
C PRO A 126 1.96 -0.86 -7.11
N LEU A 127 2.10 -0.05 -6.06
CA LEU A 127 3.41 0.25 -5.47
C LEU A 127 4.06 -0.98 -4.85
N ALA A 128 3.28 -1.83 -4.18
CA ALA A 128 3.77 -3.09 -3.63
C ALA A 128 4.23 -4.06 -4.74
N LEU A 129 3.49 -4.11 -5.85
CA LEU A 129 3.85 -4.95 -7.00
C LEU A 129 5.13 -4.47 -7.68
N ILE A 130 5.27 -3.17 -7.90
CA ILE A 130 6.50 -2.58 -8.46
C ILE A 130 7.71 -2.88 -7.57
N ASP A 131 7.58 -2.71 -6.27
CA ASP A 131 8.64 -3.03 -5.30
C ASP A 131 8.97 -4.53 -5.30
N PHE A 132 7.95 -5.40 -5.40
CA PHE A 132 8.12 -6.84 -5.51
C PHE A 132 8.93 -7.22 -6.75
N PHE A 133 8.55 -6.73 -7.94
CA PHE A 133 9.28 -6.98 -9.18
C PHE A 133 10.69 -6.40 -9.14
N HIS A 134 10.86 -5.22 -8.55
CA HIS A 134 12.18 -4.63 -8.36
C HIS A 134 13.11 -5.51 -7.51
N ARG A 135 12.60 -6.05 -6.40
CA ARG A 135 13.35 -6.99 -5.54
C ARG A 135 13.68 -8.29 -6.25
N GLN A 136 12.83 -8.74 -7.16
CA GLN A 136 13.06 -9.91 -7.99
C GLN A 136 14.07 -9.65 -9.14
N GLY A 137 14.34 -8.39 -9.47
CA GLY A 137 15.14 -7.99 -10.62
C GLY A 137 14.48 -8.29 -11.97
N LYS A 138 13.21 -8.64 -11.99
CA LYS A 138 12.43 -8.96 -13.19
C LYS A 138 10.94 -8.76 -12.95
N GLY A 139 10.20 -8.67 -14.04
CA GLY A 139 8.75 -8.47 -14.07
C GLY A 139 8.36 -7.07 -14.49
N SER A 140 7.14 -6.98 -15.02
CA SER A 140 6.51 -5.71 -15.40
C SER A 140 5.00 -5.80 -15.25
N ALA A 141 4.35 -4.66 -15.02
CA ALA A 141 2.90 -4.58 -14.96
C ALA A 141 2.38 -3.36 -15.68
N THR A 142 1.25 -3.54 -16.37
CA THR A 142 0.37 -2.44 -16.77
C THR A 142 -0.79 -2.40 -15.80
N VAL A 143 -0.97 -1.28 -15.11
CA VAL A 143 -2.02 -1.13 -14.10
C VAL A 143 -3.02 -0.07 -14.53
N PHE A 144 -4.28 -0.45 -14.56
CA PHE A 144 -5.41 0.46 -14.70
C PHE A 144 -6.01 0.66 -13.31
N ALA A 145 -5.76 1.83 -12.72
CA ALA A 145 -6.24 2.16 -11.38
C ALA A 145 -7.49 3.04 -11.45
N ILE A 146 -8.53 2.69 -10.69
CA ILE A 146 -9.77 3.44 -10.57
C ILE A 146 -9.96 3.81 -9.10
N GLU A 147 -10.08 5.11 -8.84
CA GLU A 147 -10.31 5.66 -7.50
C GLU A 147 -11.29 6.83 -7.58
N SER A 148 -12.19 6.92 -6.61
CA SER A 148 -13.21 7.98 -6.54
C SER A 148 -12.81 9.17 -5.64
N SER A 149 -11.76 9.02 -4.83
CA SER A 149 -11.26 10.07 -3.95
C SER A 149 -10.15 10.86 -4.64
N GLU A 150 -10.41 12.13 -4.93
CA GLU A 150 -9.40 13.04 -5.51
C GLU A 150 -8.15 13.15 -4.64
N GLU A 151 -8.30 13.20 -3.30
CA GLU A 151 -7.17 13.29 -2.39
C GLU A 151 -6.32 12.00 -2.36
N HIS A 152 -6.93 10.83 -2.55
CA HIS A 152 -6.18 9.60 -2.73
C HIS A 152 -5.43 9.60 -4.05
N LEU A 153 -6.05 10.05 -5.14
CA LEU A 153 -5.37 10.20 -6.45
C LEU A 153 -4.22 11.21 -6.38
N GLU A 154 -4.37 12.28 -5.62
CA GLU A 154 -3.28 13.26 -5.42
C GLU A 154 -2.10 12.67 -4.60
N ALA A 155 -2.38 11.71 -3.73
CA ALA A 155 -1.38 11.01 -2.93
C ALA A 155 -0.68 9.85 -3.67
N TYR A 156 -1.30 9.38 -4.79
CA TYR A 156 -0.79 8.34 -5.67
C TYR A 156 0.46 8.86 -6.43
#